data_632921a5b7f895b9265446a0db287882
#
_entry.id   632921a5b7f895b9265446a0db287882
#
_cell.length_a   1.000
_cell.length_b   1.000
_cell.length_c   1.000
_cell.angle_alpha   90.00
_cell.angle_beta   90.00
_cell.angle_gamma   90.00
#
_symmetry.space_group_name_H-M   'P 1'
#
loop_
_entity.id
_entity.type
_entity.pdbx_description
1 polymer ?
#
loop_
_entity_poly.entity_id
_entity_poly.type
_entity_poly.pdbx_seq_one_letter_code
_entity_poly.pdbx_strand_id
1 'polypeptide(L)'
;MWRGFDVNADPRARQRSRYQEASADVGDPQRHGQGCFIHESIAPGSPQWQWLVDELDSPQRRAARYTVVQMHEGPHGLGENLTPPFADPQRHDEYDDTGELIGIRYDYDQRDNPLLNHLCPLLEEAGVQLVASGHSHLWNRFCSGDTHYFEGSNTGNSYGAYTTAQQVWRHVPPEPWQIGNYSAADDPGGLTPQVPTVHPLHDAHGALLPYVASDDHVVFQLLDTGTGVLTSWIADMTQEEPTPVVLDRFTLTSS
;
A
#
# COMPACT_ATOMS: atom_id res chain seq x y z
N MET A 1 2.42 8.31 -0.15
CA MET A 1 3.75 8.80 -0.58
C MET A 1 3.58 9.89 -1.62
N TRP A 2 4.01 11.10 -1.31
CA TRP A 2 3.92 12.17 -2.30
C TRP A 2 5.14 12.11 -3.22
N ARG A 3 4.91 11.92 -4.50
CA ARG A 3 5.96 11.99 -5.51
C ARG A 3 5.90 13.36 -6.14
N GLY A 4 6.70 14.28 -5.61
CA GLY A 4 6.93 15.55 -6.28
C GLY A 4 7.69 15.31 -7.57
N PHE A 5 7.18 15.78 -8.68
CA PHE A 5 7.95 15.86 -9.91
C PHE A 5 8.04 17.32 -10.32
N ASP A 6 9.18 17.69 -10.83
CA ASP A 6 9.32 18.98 -11.49
C ASP A 6 8.41 18.98 -12.72
N VAL A 7 7.43 19.87 -12.74
CA VAL A 7 6.50 20.02 -13.87
C VAL A 7 7.21 20.44 -15.16
N ASN A 8 8.43 20.96 -15.06
CA ASN A 8 9.26 21.36 -16.17
C ASN A 8 10.25 20.27 -16.61
N ALA A 9 10.33 19.16 -15.88
CA ALA A 9 11.25 18.08 -16.24
C ALA A 9 10.82 17.40 -17.55
N ASP A 10 11.82 16.94 -18.29
CA ASP A 10 11.63 16.10 -19.48
C ASP A 10 10.62 14.97 -19.17
N PRO A 11 9.66 14.70 -20.08
CA PRO A 11 8.72 13.60 -19.96
C PRO A 11 9.37 12.24 -19.62
N ARG A 12 10.63 12.03 -20.03
CA ARG A 12 11.43 10.86 -19.68
C ARG A 12 11.85 10.84 -18.20
N ALA A 13 12.07 12.00 -17.61
CA ALA A 13 12.33 12.13 -16.18
C ALA A 13 11.05 11.88 -15.36
N ARG A 14 9.86 12.17 -15.90
CA ARG A 14 8.58 11.87 -15.27
C ARG A 14 8.34 10.37 -15.12
N GLN A 15 8.81 9.55 -16.05
CA GLN A 15 8.72 8.08 -15.93
C GLN A 15 9.61 7.53 -14.81
N ARG A 16 10.68 8.24 -14.46
CA ARG A 16 11.54 7.89 -13.32
C ARG A 16 10.95 8.32 -11.98
N SER A 17 9.95 9.19 -11.98
CA SER A 17 9.38 9.76 -10.74
C SER A 17 8.73 8.72 -9.83
N ARG A 18 8.31 7.57 -10.35
CA ARG A 18 7.77 6.48 -9.51
C ARG A 18 8.81 5.86 -8.56
N TYR A 19 10.10 6.01 -8.86
CA TYR A 19 11.21 5.55 -8.04
C TYR A 19 11.95 6.69 -7.33
N GLN A 20 11.54 7.90 -7.60
CA GLN A 20 12.00 9.06 -6.90
C GLN A 20 11.00 9.35 -5.78
N GLU A 21 11.40 9.10 -4.61
CA GLU A 21 10.79 9.83 -3.53
C GLU A 21 11.04 11.28 -3.80
N ALA A 22 9.97 12.01 -3.85
CA ALA A 22 9.95 13.40 -4.13
C ALA A 22 11.32 14.03 -4.27
N SER A 23 11.57 14.71 -5.31
CA SER A 23 12.61 15.72 -5.31
C SER A 23 12.43 16.74 -4.17
N ALA A 24 11.64 16.41 -3.15
CA ALA A 24 11.47 17.18 -1.97
C ALA A 24 12.75 17.07 -1.18
N ASP A 25 13.56 18.07 -1.27
CA ASP A 25 14.41 18.38 -0.16
C ASP A 25 13.48 18.68 1.01
N VAL A 26 13.40 17.76 1.96
CA VAL A 26 12.53 17.87 3.13
C VAL A 26 12.79 19.17 3.88
N GLY A 27 13.98 19.75 3.72
CA GLY A 27 14.38 21.02 4.30
C GLY A 27 13.99 22.27 3.50
N ASP A 28 13.48 22.14 2.27
CA ASP A 28 13.12 23.29 1.43
C ASP A 28 11.68 23.23 0.88
N PRO A 29 10.68 23.60 1.70
CA PRO A 29 9.30 23.55 1.28
C PRO A 29 8.94 24.55 0.16
N GLN A 30 9.77 25.56 -0.09
CA GLN A 30 9.55 26.52 -1.18
C GLN A 30 9.94 25.93 -2.53
N ARG A 31 10.96 25.08 -2.54
CA ARG A 31 11.44 24.41 -3.74
C ARG A 31 10.62 23.15 -4.05
N HIS A 32 10.19 22.44 -3.03
CA HIS A 32 9.63 21.09 -3.15
C HIS A 32 8.24 20.95 -2.49
N GLY A 33 7.59 22.03 -2.20
CA GLY A 33 6.26 22.02 -1.59
C GLY A 33 6.29 21.61 -0.12
N GLN A 34 5.38 20.72 0.29
CA GLN A 34 5.19 20.36 1.70
C GLN A 34 5.88 19.03 2.08
N GLY A 35 6.95 18.68 1.39
CA GLY A 35 7.63 17.39 1.59
C GLY A 35 8.07 17.12 3.04
N CYS A 36 8.48 18.14 3.77
CA CYS A 36 8.87 18.00 5.18
C CYS A 36 7.75 17.54 6.13
N PHE A 37 6.49 17.64 5.71
CA PHE A 37 5.34 17.16 6.48
C PHE A 37 4.82 15.80 6.02
N ILE A 38 5.29 15.34 4.87
CA ILE A 38 4.84 14.09 4.25
C ILE A 38 5.73 12.93 4.67
N HIS A 39 6.95 13.23 5.07
CA HIS A 39 7.98 12.26 5.42
C HIS A 39 8.15 12.09 6.93
N GLU A 40 7.08 12.17 7.70
CA GLU A 40 7.10 11.84 9.11
C GLU A 40 7.33 10.33 9.29
N SER A 41 8.30 9.98 10.12
CA SER A 41 8.56 8.58 10.44
C SER A 41 7.38 7.94 11.16
N ILE A 42 7.06 6.70 10.80
CA ILE A 42 6.10 5.85 11.51
C ILE A 42 6.81 4.83 12.42
N ALA A 43 8.13 4.87 12.47
CA ALA A 43 8.93 3.96 13.29
C ALA A 43 8.78 4.27 14.80
N PRO A 44 9.08 3.30 15.68
CA PRO A 44 9.09 3.51 17.11
C PRO A 44 9.90 4.75 17.52
N GLY A 45 9.31 5.56 18.40
CA GLY A 45 9.90 6.83 18.87
C GLY A 45 9.50 8.06 18.07
N SER A 46 8.81 7.91 16.94
CA SER A 46 8.23 9.06 16.23
C SER A 46 6.94 9.56 16.92
N PRO A 47 6.55 10.84 16.68
CA PRO A 47 5.30 11.36 17.21
C PRO A 47 4.07 10.57 16.75
N GLN A 48 4.04 10.14 15.48
CA GLN A 48 2.96 9.35 14.91
C GLN A 48 2.86 7.97 15.57
N TRP A 49 4.01 7.34 15.82
CA TRP A 49 4.06 6.07 16.55
C TRP A 49 3.52 6.21 17.96
N GLN A 50 3.97 7.24 18.69
CA GLN A 50 3.52 7.44 20.08
C GLN A 50 2.02 7.70 20.14
N TRP A 51 1.50 8.52 19.23
CA TRP A 51 0.05 8.73 19.11
C TRP A 51 -0.71 7.42 18.91
N LEU A 52 -0.23 6.55 18.01
CA LEU A 52 -0.87 5.26 17.72
C LEU A 52 -0.85 4.35 18.95
N VAL A 53 0.28 4.26 19.66
CA VAL A 53 0.40 3.47 20.90
C VAL A 53 -0.59 3.95 21.94
N ASP A 54 -0.66 5.27 22.17
CA ASP A 54 -1.58 5.87 23.12
C ASP A 54 -3.05 5.62 22.74
N GLU A 55 -3.39 5.70 21.44
CA GLU A 55 -4.73 5.43 20.94
C GLU A 55 -5.11 3.95 21.10
N LEU A 56 -4.21 3.03 20.77
CA LEU A 56 -4.44 1.60 20.96
C LEU A 56 -4.60 1.20 22.43
N ASP A 57 -4.04 1.96 23.37
CA ASP A 57 -4.20 1.76 24.82
C ASP A 57 -5.36 2.56 25.41
N SER A 58 -6.09 3.33 24.63
CA SER A 58 -7.16 4.20 25.12
C SER A 58 -8.35 3.41 25.68
N PRO A 59 -9.06 3.95 26.71
CA PRO A 59 -10.29 3.34 27.22
C PRO A 59 -11.39 3.23 26.15
N GLN A 60 -11.44 4.18 25.22
CA GLN A 60 -12.41 4.21 24.13
C GLN A 60 -12.18 3.03 23.19
N ARG A 61 -10.93 2.78 22.82
CA ARG A 61 -10.57 1.64 21.99
C ARG A 61 -10.87 0.30 22.70
N ARG A 62 -10.53 0.19 23.98
CA ARG A 62 -10.81 -1.03 24.75
C ARG A 62 -12.31 -1.34 24.91
N ALA A 63 -13.15 -0.32 24.85
CA ALA A 63 -14.60 -0.46 24.90
C ALA A 63 -15.23 -0.68 23.50
N ALA A 64 -14.47 -0.51 22.43
CA ALA A 64 -14.96 -0.68 21.08
C ALA A 64 -15.04 -2.17 20.71
N ARG A 65 -16.11 -2.54 20.00
CA ARG A 65 -16.30 -3.91 19.51
C ARG A 65 -15.32 -4.28 18.41
N TYR A 66 -14.97 -3.30 17.58
CA TYR A 66 -14.02 -3.47 16.47
C TYR A 66 -13.02 -2.33 16.47
N THR A 67 -11.79 -2.64 16.13
CA THR A 67 -10.73 -1.68 15.86
C THR A 67 -10.35 -1.78 14.40
N VAL A 68 -10.53 -0.69 13.66
CA VAL A 68 -10.17 -0.57 12.25
C VAL A 68 -9.08 0.49 12.10
N VAL A 69 -7.97 0.11 11.50
CA VAL A 69 -6.90 1.04 11.13
C VAL A 69 -7.02 1.34 9.65
N GLN A 70 -7.01 2.61 9.30
CA GLN A 70 -7.02 3.05 7.91
C GLN A 70 -5.75 3.83 7.60
N MET A 71 -5.10 3.47 6.50
CA MET A 71 -3.87 4.09 6.03
C MET A 71 -3.85 4.11 4.51
N HIS A 72 -3.05 5.01 3.92
CA HIS A 72 -2.99 5.07 2.46
C HIS A 72 -2.13 3.95 1.89
N GLU A 73 -0.90 3.82 2.37
CA GLU A 73 0.04 2.77 1.95
C GLU A 73 -0.05 1.58 2.90
N GLY A 74 -0.40 0.41 2.36
CA GLY A 74 -0.53 -0.80 3.17
C GLY A 74 0.80 -1.50 3.39
N PRO A 75 0.94 -2.25 4.51
CA PRO A 75 2.13 -3.07 4.75
C PRO A 75 2.18 -4.31 3.85
N HIS A 76 1.03 -4.78 3.40
CA HIS A 76 0.85 -5.97 2.58
C HIS A 76 0.15 -5.63 1.27
N GLY A 77 0.59 -6.23 0.17
CA GLY A 77 -0.03 -5.99 -1.13
C GLY A 77 0.69 -6.64 -2.30
N LEU A 78 -0.06 -6.84 -3.39
CA LEU A 78 0.46 -7.37 -4.66
C LEU A 78 0.72 -6.27 -5.70
N GLY A 79 0.43 -5.02 -5.38
CA GLY A 79 0.54 -3.90 -6.30
C GLY A 79 1.96 -3.41 -6.56
N GLU A 80 2.10 -2.47 -7.48
CA GLU A 80 3.39 -1.87 -7.85
C GLU A 80 4.01 -1.05 -6.72
N ASN A 81 3.16 -0.32 -6.01
CA ASN A 81 3.61 0.73 -5.10
C ASN A 81 3.81 0.21 -3.67
N LEU A 82 4.71 -0.74 -3.51
CA LEU A 82 5.13 -1.22 -2.20
C LEU A 82 6.42 -0.53 -1.79
N THR A 83 6.37 0.76 -1.60
CA THR A 83 7.52 1.49 -1.11
C THR A 83 7.49 1.47 0.42
N PRO A 84 8.52 0.97 1.08
CA PRO A 84 8.59 1.05 2.53
C PRO A 84 8.60 2.52 2.92
N PRO A 85 7.68 2.94 3.78
CA PRO A 85 7.71 4.30 4.26
C PRO A 85 8.80 4.50 5.29
N PHE A 86 9.77 5.32 4.97
CA PHE A 86 10.35 6.36 5.81
C PHE A 86 11.05 5.96 7.10
N ALA A 87 11.84 4.88 7.11
CA ALA A 87 12.87 4.71 8.11
C ALA A 87 14.21 5.01 7.47
N ASP A 88 14.83 6.10 7.85
CA ASP A 88 16.20 6.49 7.49
C ASP A 88 16.60 6.24 6.02
N PRO A 89 15.87 6.84 5.05
CA PRO A 89 16.19 6.63 3.66
C PRO A 89 17.58 7.15 3.33
N GLN A 90 18.30 6.41 2.52
CA GLN A 90 19.56 6.90 1.95
C GLN A 90 19.25 7.88 0.82
N ARG A 91 19.68 9.12 0.99
CA ARG A 91 19.49 10.18 0.00
C ARG A 91 20.56 10.05 -1.10
N HIS A 92 20.12 10.11 -2.34
CA HIS A 92 20.96 10.18 -3.53
C HIS A 92 20.63 11.44 -4.33
N ASP A 93 21.59 12.33 -4.43
CA ASP A 93 21.46 13.56 -5.20
C ASP A 93 21.90 13.32 -6.64
N GLU A 94 21.06 13.72 -7.59
CA GLU A 94 21.34 13.65 -9.03
C GLU A 94 21.71 15.02 -9.56
N TYR A 95 22.86 15.10 -10.23
CA TYR A 95 23.37 16.33 -10.82
C TYR A 95 23.46 16.19 -12.33
N ASP A 96 23.24 17.28 -13.06
CA ASP A 96 23.51 17.35 -14.49
C ASP A 96 25.00 17.54 -14.79
N ASP A 97 25.35 17.59 -16.10
CA ASP A 97 26.72 17.76 -16.56
C ASP A 97 27.34 19.14 -16.16
N THR A 98 26.52 20.09 -15.73
CA THR A 98 26.96 21.41 -15.25
C THR A 98 27.12 21.45 -13.73
N GLY A 99 26.76 20.37 -13.03
CA GLY A 99 26.79 20.28 -11.57
C GLY A 99 25.54 20.87 -10.90
N GLU A 100 24.48 21.14 -11.64
CA GLU A 100 23.20 21.56 -11.08
C GLU A 100 22.41 20.36 -10.57
N LEU A 101 21.82 20.46 -9.36
CA LEU A 101 20.98 19.44 -8.78
C LEU A 101 19.66 19.33 -9.57
N ILE A 102 19.46 18.21 -10.26
CA ILE A 102 18.29 17.94 -11.10
C ILE A 102 17.30 16.96 -10.49
N GLY A 103 17.69 16.25 -9.43
CA GLY A 103 16.82 15.30 -8.76
C GLY A 103 17.38 14.84 -7.43
N ILE A 104 16.47 14.35 -6.58
CA ILE A 104 16.82 13.70 -5.32
C ILE A 104 16.05 12.38 -5.29
N ARG A 105 16.75 11.30 -4.96
CA ARG A 105 16.14 9.97 -4.75
C ARG A 105 16.42 9.50 -3.34
N TYR A 106 15.52 8.69 -2.85
CA TYR A 106 15.70 8.00 -1.57
C TYR A 106 15.65 6.50 -1.79
N ASP A 107 16.60 5.78 -1.22
CA ASP A 107 16.68 4.34 -1.21
C ASP A 107 16.32 3.84 0.20
N TYR A 108 15.35 2.93 0.28
CA TYR A 108 14.82 2.39 1.53
C TYR A 108 15.22 0.92 1.65
N ASP A 109 15.91 0.56 2.71
CA ASP A 109 16.23 -0.84 2.98
C ASP A 109 14.95 -1.58 3.40
N GLN A 110 14.55 -2.59 2.61
CA GLN A 110 13.38 -3.42 2.92
C GLN A 110 13.50 -4.13 4.28
N ARG A 111 14.72 -4.41 4.72
CA ARG A 111 14.95 -5.00 6.05
C ARG A 111 14.57 -4.07 7.18
N ASP A 112 14.57 -2.78 6.92
CA ASP A 112 14.23 -1.73 7.88
C ASP A 112 12.79 -1.21 7.68
N ASN A 113 11.95 -1.97 6.97
CA ASN A 113 10.57 -1.60 6.73
C ASN A 113 9.77 -1.51 8.05
N PRO A 114 9.46 -0.29 8.55
CA PRO A 114 8.83 -0.13 9.85
C PRO A 114 7.38 -0.61 9.88
N LEU A 115 6.71 -0.68 8.72
CA LEU A 115 5.36 -1.22 8.66
C LEU A 115 5.36 -2.70 9.00
N LEU A 116 6.24 -3.48 8.37
CA LEU A 116 6.33 -4.91 8.59
C LEU A 116 7.00 -5.26 9.91
N ASN A 117 8.08 -4.54 10.28
CA ASN A 117 8.90 -4.90 11.42
C ASN A 117 8.34 -4.41 12.76
N HIS A 118 7.52 -3.35 12.74
CA HIS A 118 7.03 -2.72 13.97
C HIS A 118 5.52 -2.53 13.97
N LEU A 119 4.95 -1.93 12.91
CA LEU A 119 3.53 -1.61 12.92
C LEU A 119 2.64 -2.85 12.90
N CYS A 120 2.86 -3.80 11.99
CA CYS A 120 2.06 -5.03 11.94
C CYS A 120 2.09 -5.80 13.26
N PRO A 121 3.26 -6.07 13.88
CA PRO A 121 3.30 -6.71 15.19
C PRO A 121 2.54 -5.94 16.28
N LEU A 122 2.66 -4.60 16.31
CA LEU A 122 1.92 -3.77 17.26
C LEU A 122 0.41 -3.90 17.08
N LEU A 123 -0.09 -3.84 15.86
CA LEU A 123 -1.51 -3.93 15.55
C LEU A 123 -2.07 -5.32 15.87
N GLU A 124 -1.32 -6.36 15.55
CA GLU A 124 -1.68 -7.76 15.83
C GLU A 124 -1.71 -8.04 17.34
N GLU A 125 -0.69 -7.59 18.09
CA GLU A 125 -0.65 -7.71 19.54
C GLU A 125 -1.77 -6.93 20.23
N ALA A 126 -2.10 -5.76 19.70
CA ALA A 126 -3.23 -4.98 20.17
C ALA A 126 -4.59 -5.58 19.79
N GLY A 127 -4.67 -6.64 18.99
CA GLY A 127 -5.91 -7.26 18.54
C GLY A 127 -6.71 -6.38 17.57
N VAL A 128 -6.06 -5.63 16.69
CA VAL A 128 -6.70 -4.93 15.60
C VAL A 128 -7.27 -5.95 14.61
N GLN A 129 -8.55 -5.85 14.29
CA GLN A 129 -9.20 -6.82 13.42
C GLN A 129 -9.08 -6.50 11.93
N LEU A 130 -8.92 -5.21 11.59
CA LEU A 130 -8.90 -4.78 10.20
C LEU A 130 -7.92 -3.64 9.97
N VAL A 131 -7.05 -3.82 8.98
CA VAL A 131 -6.19 -2.77 8.42
C VAL A 131 -6.60 -2.56 6.98
N ALA A 132 -7.13 -1.37 6.68
CA ALA A 132 -7.58 -0.99 5.36
C ALA A 132 -6.58 -0.04 4.70
N SER A 133 -6.23 -0.32 3.46
CA SER A 133 -5.28 0.49 2.69
C SER A 133 -5.73 0.71 1.25
N GLY A 134 -4.97 1.52 0.51
CA GLY A 134 -5.18 1.81 -0.90
C GLY A 134 -3.86 1.86 -1.67
N HIS A 135 -3.65 2.88 -2.47
CA HIS A 135 -2.41 3.25 -3.16
C HIS A 135 -2.14 2.51 -4.48
N SER A 136 -2.14 1.18 -4.52
CA SER A 136 -1.78 0.44 -5.74
C SER A 136 -2.93 0.27 -6.74
N HIS A 137 -4.11 0.82 -6.43
CA HIS A 137 -5.30 0.77 -7.28
C HIS A 137 -5.73 -0.66 -7.65
N LEU A 138 -5.64 -1.55 -6.69
CA LEU A 138 -6.13 -2.92 -6.81
C LEU A 138 -6.92 -3.33 -5.56
N TRP A 139 -7.53 -4.50 -5.60
CA TRP A 139 -8.07 -5.17 -4.42
C TRP A 139 -7.30 -6.46 -4.17
N ASN A 140 -6.86 -6.66 -2.94
CA ASN A 140 -6.35 -7.91 -2.42
C ASN A 140 -6.55 -7.97 -0.90
N ARG A 141 -6.54 -9.18 -0.33
CA ARG A 141 -6.68 -9.40 1.10
C ARG A 141 -5.69 -10.43 1.61
N PHE A 142 -5.15 -10.15 2.79
CA PHE A 142 -4.27 -11.04 3.56
C PHE A 142 -4.82 -11.23 4.96
N CYS A 143 -4.30 -12.22 5.67
CA CYS A 143 -4.65 -12.47 7.06
C CYS A 143 -3.39 -12.93 7.81
N SER A 144 -3.15 -12.33 8.98
CA SER A 144 -2.13 -12.73 9.94
C SER A 144 -2.81 -12.90 11.30
N GLY A 145 -2.91 -14.13 11.79
CA GLY A 145 -3.74 -14.42 12.96
C GLY A 145 -5.19 -13.99 12.74
N ASP A 146 -5.70 -13.13 13.60
CA ASP A 146 -7.05 -12.56 13.54
C ASP A 146 -7.10 -11.18 12.86
N THR A 147 -5.95 -10.65 12.45
CA THR A 147 -5.86 -9.36 11.76
C THR A 147 -5.99 -9.53 10.26
N HIS A 148 -6.99 -8.89 9.66
CA HIS A 148 -7.15 -8.83 8.23
C HIS A 148 -6.52 -7.56 7.67
N TYR A 149 -5.71 -7.70 6.63
CA TYR A 149 -5.14 -6.61 5.84
C TYR A 149 -5.79 -6.62 4.47
N PHE A 150 -6.42 -5.53 4.07
CA PHE A 150 -6.90 -5.45 2.70
C PHE A 150 -6.54 -4.12 2.04
N GLU A 151 -6.27 -4.18 0.77
CA GLU A 151 -6.20 -3.04 -0.11
C GLU A 151 -7.48 -3.00 -0.95
N GLY A 152 -8.19 -1.89 -0.87
CA GLY A 152 -9.53 -1.76 -1.47
C GLY A 152 -9.61 -0.57 -2.42
N SER A 153 -8.62 -0.40 -3.30
CA SER A 153 -8.50 0.78 -4.14
C SER A 153 -8.68 0.53 -5.65
N ASN A 154 -9.25 -0.62 -6.04
CA ASN A 154 -9.56 -0.89 -7.45
C ASN A 154 -10.81 -0.11 -7.88
N THR A 155 -10.59 1.05 -8.50
CA THR A 155 -11.63 2.00 -8.92
C THR A 155 -11.60 2.29 -10.42
N GLY A 156 -11.28 1.30 -11.25
CA GLY A 156 -11.20 1.45 -12.71
C GLY A 156 -9.91 2.12 -13.21
N ASN A 157 -8.87 2.13 -12.41
CA ASN A 157 -7.53 2.61 -12.76
C ASN A 157 -6.50 1.81 -11.99
N SER A 158 -6.19 0.60 -12.47
CA SER A 158 -5.27 -0.32 -11.79
C SER A 158 -3.84 -0.19 -12.34
N TYR A 159 -2.86 -0.34 -11.45
CA TYR A 159 -1.46 -0.46 -11.84
C TYR A 159 -1.01 -1.92 -12.03
N GLY A 160 -1.92 -2.86 -11.83
CA GLY A 160 -1.66 -4.29 -11.96
C GLY A 160 -1.25 -4.98 -10.66
N ALA A 161 -1.19 -6.30 -10.72
CA ALA A 161 -0.69 -7.15 -9.64
C ALA A 161 0.54 -7.92 -10.11
N TYR A 162 1.47 -8.13 -9.19
CA TYR A 162 2.79 -8.67 -9.45
C TYR A 162 2.97 -9.92 -8.60
N THR A 163 2.89 -11.09 -9.24
CA THR A 163 2.96 -12.38 -8.55
C THR A 163 3.92 -13.34 -9.24
N THR A 164 4.69 -14.05 -8.44
CA THR A 164 5.59 -15.09 -8.92
C THR A 164 4.82 -16.21 -9.62
N ALA A 165 3.64 -16.55 -9.13
CA ALA A 165 2.80 -17.61 -9.73
C ALA A 165 2.40 -17.31 -11.17
N GLN A 166 2.24 -16.03 -11.52
CA GLN A 166 1.91 -15.57 -12.87
C GLN A 166 3.12 -15.09 -13.66
N GLN A 167 4.32 -15.13 -13.06
CA GLN A 167 5.56 -14.63 -13.66
C GLN A 167 5.47 -13.15 -14.06
N VAL A 168 4.81 -12.35 -13.24
CA VAL A 168 4.70 -10.90 -13.41
C VAL A 168 5.51 -10.22 -12.33
N TRP A 169 6.39 -9.31 -12.75
CA TRP A 169 7.36 -8.66 -11.87
C TRP A 169 7.17 -7.16 -11.86
N ARG A 170 7.38 -6.56 -10.69
CA ARG A 170 7.45 -5.10 -10.57
C ARG A 170 8.64 -4.57 -11.35
N HIS A 171 8.50 -3.36 -11.86
CA HIS A 171 9.60 -2.70 -12.55
C HIS A 171 10.78 -2.50 -11.60
N VAL A 172 11.93 -3.03 -11.99
CA VAL A 172 13.17 -2.83 -11.24
C VAL A 172 13.57 -1.36 -11.33
N PRO A 173 13.85 -0.69 -10.20
CA PRO A 173 14.37 0.67 -10.21
C PRO A 173 15.70 0.74 -10.97
N PRO A 174 15.96 1.83 -11.73
CA PRO A 174 17.25 2.00 -12.40
C PRO A 174 18.37 2.26 -11.38
N GLU A 175 19.60 1.99 -11.76
CA GLU A 175 20.76 2.39 -10.95
C GLU A 175 20.69 3.92 -10.62
N PRO A 176 21.18 4.34 -9.44
CA PRO A 176 21.96 3.57 -8.44
C PRO A 176 21.13 2.89 -7.34
N TRP A 177 19.87 2.60 -7.57
CA TRP A 177 19.05 1.86 -6.59
C TRP A 177 19.64 0.50 -6.27
N GLN A 178 19.60 0.14 -5.00
CA GLN A 178 20.04 -1.17 -4.56
C GLN A 178 18.90 -2.18 -4.77
N ILE A 179 19.08 -3.08 -5.71
CA ILE A 179 18.04 -4.06 -6.07
C ILE A 179 17.62 -4.95 -4.88
N GLY A 180 18.50 -5.17 -3.92
CA GLY A 180 18.21 -5.92 -2.68
C GLY A 180 17.20 -5.25 -1.76
N ASN A 181 16.94 -3.95 -1.98
CA ASN A 181 15.94 -3.17 -1.23
C ASN A 181 14.58 -3.14 -1.94
N TYR A 182 14.39 -4.01 -2.92
CA TYR A 182 13.20 -3.98 -3.75
C TYR A 182 12.50 -5.35 -3.82
N SER A 183 11.22 -5.37 -3.47
CA SER A 183 10.38 -6.57 -3.59
C SER A 183 9.85 -6.69 -5.01
N ALA A 184 10.36 -7.67 -5.79
CA ALA A 184 10.06 -7.79 -7.22
C ALA A 184 8.65 -8.33 -7.50
N ALA A 185 8.11 -9.19 -6.65
CA ALA A 185 6.78 -9.80 -6.78
C ALA A 185 6.29 -10.26 -5.41
N ASP A 186 5.04 -10.71 -5.36
CA ASP A 186 4.34 -11.20 -4.17
C ASP A 186 4.26 -10.16 -3.03
N ASP A 187 3.77 -10.58 -1.89
CA ASP A 187 3.68 -9.73 -0.71
C ASP A 187 5.06 -9.50 -0.07
N PRO A 188 5.45 -8.26 0.26
CA PRO A 188 6.76 -7.99 0.86
C PRO A 188 6.90 -8.60 2.26
N GLY A 189 5.80 -8.81 2.99
CA GLY A 189 5.77 -9.48 4.30
C GLY A 189 5.67 -11.00 4.22
N GLY A 190 5.59 -11.57 3.00
CA GLY A 190 5.52 -13.01 2.77
C GLY A 190 4.17 -13.65 3.08
N LEU A 191 3.11 -12.87 3.27
CA LEU A 191 1.77 -13.41 3.46
C LEU A 191 1.20 -13.95 2.14
N THR A 192 0.43 -15.02 2.23
CA THR A 192 -0.33 -15.53 1.09
C THR A 192 -1.64 -14.78 0.96
N PRO A 193 -1.98 -14.23 -0.21
CA PRO A 193 -3.25 -13.55 -0.41
C PRO A 193 -4.41 -14.54 -0.32
N GLN A 194 -5.53 -14.06 0.22
CA GLN A 194 -6.75 -14.85 0.35
C GLN A 194 -7.50 -14.91 -0.98
N VAL A 195 -7.95 -16.08 -1.36
CA VAL A 195 -8.78 -16.27 -2.54
C VAL A 195 -10.20 -15.76 -2.27
N PRO A 196 -10.81 -14.94 -3.17
CA PRO A 196 -12.17 -14.47 -3.01
C PRO A 196 -13.21 -15.60 -3.06
N THR A 197 -14.37 -15.36 -2.47
CA THR A 197 -15.47 -16.34 -2.40
C THR A 197 -16.26 -16.44 -3.71
N VAL A 198 -16.41 -15.33 -4.42
CA VAL A 198 -17.02 -15.25 -5.75
C VAL A 198 -16.16 -14.30 -6.58
N HIS A 199 -16.00 -14.61 -7.88
CA HIS A 199 -15.05 -13.83 -8.63
C HIS A 199 -15.40 -13.68 -10.11
N PRO A 200 -14.95 -12.56 -10.71
CA PRO A 200 -15.01 -12.37 -12.15
C PRO A 200 -13.70 -12.69 -12.86
N LEU A 201 -12.58 -12.76 -12.15
CA LEU A 201 -11.25 -12.84 -12.76
C LEU A 201 -10.63 -14.21 -12.55
N HIS A 202 -10.17 -14.80 -13.65
CA HIS A 202 -9.44 -16.07 -13.67
C HIS A 202 -8.10 -15.88 -14.38
N ASP A 203 -7.16 -16.74 -14.05
CA ASP A 203 -5.95 -16.88 -14.84
C ASP A 203 -6.22 -17.61 -16.16
N ALA A 204 -5.17 -17.80 -16.96
CA ALA A 204 -5.25 -18.51 -18.25
C ALA A 204 -5.66 -20.01 -18.12
N HIS A 205 -5.61 -20.56 -16.92
CA HIS A 205 -5.98 -21.94 -16.61
C HIS A 205 -7.38 -22.07 -15.98
N GLY A 206 -8.08 -20.95 -15.80
CA GLY A 206 -9.38 -20.89 -15.17
C GLY A 206 -9.36 -20.97 -13.66
N ALA A 207 -8.20 -20.78 -13.01
CA ALA A 207 -8.11 -20.69 -11.56
C ALA A 207 -8.43 -19.28 -11.07
N LEU A 208 -9.02 -19.19 -9.88
CA LEU A 208 -9.36 -17.93 -9.22
C LEU A 208 -8.12 -17.09 -8.93
N LEU A 209 -8.14 -15.83 -9.34
CA LEU A 209 -7.15 -14.86 -8.92
C LEU A 209 -7.47 -14.37 -7.50
N PRO A 210 -6.48 -14.34 -6.59
CA PRO A 210 -6.68 -13.84 -5.23
C PRO A 210 -6.61 -12.31 -5.15
N TYR A 211 -6.90 -11.62 -6.24
CA TYR A 211 -6.89 -10.16 -6.35
C TYR A 211 -7.77 -9.67 -7.50
N VAL A 212 -8.10 -8.41 -7.47
CA VAL A 212 -8.66 -7.68 -8.62
C VAL A 212 -7.70 -6.55 -8.99
N ALA A 213 -7.18 -6.60 -10.22
CA ALA A 213 -6.38 -5.54 -10.82
C ALA A 213 -6.94 -5.30 -12.22
N SER A 214 -7.95 -4.45 -12.31
CA SER A 214 -8.74 -4.26 -13.53
C SER A 214 -9.14 -2.80 -13.70
N ASP A 215 -9.03 -2.30 -14.93
CA ASP A 215 -9.51 -0.97 -15.29
C ASP A 215 -11.02 -0.94 -15.57
N ASP A 216 -11.60 -2.11 -15.80
CA ASP A 216 -13.02 -2.28 -16.14
C ASP A 216 -13.92 -2.56 -14.91
N HIS A 217 -13.32 -2.79 -13.76
CA HIS A 217 -14.05 -3.15 -12.55
C HIS A 217 -13.81 -2.15 -11.43
N VAL A 218 -14.85 -1.96 -10.62
CA VAL A 218 -14.79 -1.19 -9.37
C VAL A 218 -15.07 -2.11 -8.19
N VAL A 219 -14.27 -1.99 -7.14
CA VAL A 219 -14.46 -2.74 -5.90
C VAL A 219 -14.73 -1.78 -4.75
N PHE A 220 -15.69 -2.12 -3.90
CA PHE A 220 -15.98 -1.39 -2.68
C PHE A 220 -16.35 -2.35 -1.54
N GLN A 221 -16.24 -1.87 -0.31
CA GLN A 221 -16.44 -2.69 0.89
C GLN A 221 -17.55 -2.13 1.77
N LEU A 222 -18.30 -3.04 2.40
CA LEU A 222 -19.27 -2.73 3.43
C LEU A 222 -19.00 -3.57 4.68
N LEU A 223 -18.80 -2.91 5.80
CA LEU A 223 -18.71 -3.54 7.12
C LEU A 223 -20.04 -3.39 7.85
N ASP A 224 -20.69 -4.50 8.12
CA ASP A 224 -21.82 -4.54 9.04
C ASP A 224 -21.29 -4.63 10.48
N THR A 225 -21.30 -3.53 11.20
CA THR A 225 -20.82 -3.45 12.58
C THR A 225 -21.71 -4.19 13.59
N GLY A 226 -22.94 -4.55 13.21
CA GLY A 226 -23.84 -5.38 14.01
C GLY A 226 -23.40 -6.85 14.03
N THR A 227 -22.94 -7.37 12.90
CA THR A 227 -22.54 -8.78 12.75
C THR A 227 -21.04 -8.98 12.65
N GLY A 228 -20.27 -7.93 12.37
CA GLY A 228 -18.83 -8.01 12.08
C GLY A 228 -18.50 -8.49 10.67
N VAL A 229 -19.49 -8.67 9.82
CA VAL A 229 -19.28 -9.16 8.46
C VAL A 229 -18.80 -8.01 7.58
N LEU A 230 -17.62 -8.18 6.99
CA LEU A 230 -17.12 -7.35 5.91
C LEU A 230 -17.38 -8.06 4.58
N THR A 231 -18.02 -7.36 3.65
CA THR A 231 -18.28 -7.84 2.31
C THR A 231 -17.64 -6.90 1.30
N SER A 232 -16.78 -7.44 0.46
CA SER A 232 -16.29 -6.76 -0.74
C SER A 232 -17.19 -7.05 -1.91
N TRP A 233 -17.58 -6.01 -2.62
CA TRP A 233 -18.42 -6.07 -3.81
C TRP A 233 -17.63 -5.63 -5.01
N ILE A 234 -17.93 -6.23 -6.18
CA ILE A 234 -17.33 -5.87 -7.45
C ILE A 234 -18.41 -5.59 -8.48
N ALA A 235 -18.21 -4.57 -9.30
CA ALA A 235 -19.05 -4.20 -10.40
C ALA A 235 -18.26 -4.09 -11.70
N ASP A 236 -18.76 -4.67 -12.78
CA ASP A 236 -18.24 -4.54 -14.13
C ASP A 236 -18.74 -3.24 -14.76
N MET A 237 -17.87 -2.25 -14.90
CA MET A 237 -18.19 -0.92 -15.39
C MET A 237 -18.28 -0.85 -16.91
N THR A 238 -18.03 -1.95 -17.63
CA THR A 238 -18.28 -2.04 -19.08
C THR A 238 -19.76 -2.26 -19.40
N GLN A 239 -20.56 -2.63 -18.39
CA GLN A 239 -21.99 -2.82 -18.53
C GLN A 239 -22.73 -1.48 -18.48
N GLU A 240 -23.82 -1.34 -19.27
CA GLU A 240 -24.66 -0.13 -19.27
C GLU A 240 -25.32 0.10 -17.89
N GLU A 241 -25.72 -0.98 -17.22
CA GLU A 241 -26.26 -0.97 -15.86
C GLU A 241 -25.46 -1.94 -14.96
N PRO A 242 -24.34 -1.49 -14.38
CA PRO A 242 -23.48 -2.33 -13.54
C PRO A 242 -24.23 -2.87 -12.32
N THR A 243 -24.26 -4.18 -12.16
CA THR A 243 -24.85 -4.83 -10.99
C THR A 243 -23.75 -5.39 -10.12
N PRO A 244 -23.52 -4.85 -8.91
CA PRO A 244 -22.50 -5.38 -8.01
C PRO A 244 -22.80 -6.82 -7.58
N VAL A 245 -21.74 -7.64 -7.58
CA VAL A 245 -21.78 -9.01 -7.04
C VAL A 245 -20.78 -9.14 -5.88
N VAL A 246 -21.03 -10.11 -4.99
CA VAL A 246 -20.12 -10.36 -3.87
C VAL A 246 -18.83 -10.94 -4.39
N LEU A 247 -17.73 -10.23 -4.17
CA LEU A 247 -16.37 -10.68 -4.47
C LEU A 247 -15.81 -11.53 -3.34
N ASP A 248 -15.87 -11.02 -2.10
CA ASP A 248 -15.32 -11.67 -0.92
C ASP A 248 -16.18 -11.35 0.31
N ARG A 249 -16.16 -12.25 1.29
CA ARG A 249 -16.88 -12.06 2.55
C ARG A 249 -16.13 -12.77 3.68
N PHE A 250 -15.90 -12.07 4.77
CA PHE A 250 -15.37 -12.63 5.99
C PHE A 250 -15.95 -11.92 7.23
N THR A 251 -15.69 -12.48 8.39
CA THR A 251 -16.21 -11.94 9.66
C THR A 251 -15.04 -11.52 10.55
N LEU A 252 -15.10 -10.30 11.06
CA LEU A 252 -14.18 -9.82 12.09
C LEU A 252 -14.54 -10.48 13.42
N THR A 253 -13.56 -10.99 14.12
CA THR A 253 -13.72 -11.47 15.51
C THR A 253 -13.96 -10.26 16.42
N SER A 254 -14.98 -10.30 17.26
CA SER A 254 -15.17 -9.23 18.27
C SER A 254 -14.11 -9.33 19.35
N SER A 255 -13.56 -8.19 19.77
CA SER A 255 -12.70 -8.08 20.95
C SER A 255 -13.41 -8.50 22.22
#